data_e79077751b717d3bd4454b0cebce764d
#
_entry.id   e79077751b717d3bd4454b0cebce764d
#
_cell.length_a   1.000
_cell.length_b   1.000
_cell.length_c   1.000
_cell.angle_alpha   90.00
_cell.angle_beta   90.00
_cell.angle_gamma   90.00
#
_symmetry.space_group_name_H-M   'P 1'
#
loop_
_entity.id
_entity.type
_entity.pdbx_description
1 polymer ?
#
loop_
_entity_poly.entity_id
_entity_poly.type
_entity_poly.pdbx_seq_one_letter_code
_entity_poly.pdbx_strand_id
1 'polypeptide(L)'
;MQIGFDRLEPYHIKDIGLAEHGRIVIEWAESRMPVLMGLRKRFESERPLANLQVGACLHVTKETAVLVETMVRGGAKIALCGSNPLSTQDDAAAGLAKAGVNVFAWRGQTSDEYYDCIRNVLAYEPKVTLDDGADLVSTVHRERIDLIRGMFGGTEETTTGVVRLRSMAKDRALKYPIIAVNDAQSKSLFDNPLGTGQSALDGIIRATNVLFAGKDVIIAGYGRVGSGIAERAKGHGARVTIVESNPINALRAAMSGFRVMTMKEAARYADIIVTATGDMNVVRKEHFLEMKDKAILANAGHFDVEISKPDLEEVSISKRRLGPCVDEYTLKSGRRLFLLAEGRLVNLGCAEGHPSEVMDLSFSIQLLSVEYILKNRGKLEPTVIDVPRDVDLEVATLKLQAMGASTEELTEEQKHYLASWELGTE
;
A
#
# COMPACT_ATOMS: atom_id res chain seq x y z
N MET A 1 -7.40 4.56 34.87
CA MET A 1 -8.78 4.10 34.87
C MET A 1 -8.87 3.07 33.75
N GLN A 2 -8.83 1.77 34.07
CA GLN A 2 -8.99 0.71 33.06
C GLN A 2 -10.44 0.75 32.58
N ILE A 3 -10.65 1.19 31.35
CA ILE A 3 -11.93 1.03 30.66
C ILE A 3 -11.98 -0.45 30.25
N GLY A 4 -12.85 -1.21 30.92
CA GLY A 4 -12.99 -2.64 30.58
C GLY A 4 -13.49 -2.82 29.14
N PHE A 5 -13.01 -3.84 28.47
CA PHE A 5 -13.32 -4.22 27.09
C PHE A 5 -14.81 -4.31 26.75
N ASP A 6 -15.68 -4.47 27.73
CA ASP A 6 -17.14 -4.61 27.57
C ASP A 6 -17.88 -3.28 27.24
N ARG A 7 -17.17 -2.17 27.02
CA ARG A 7 -17.78 -0.85 26.72
C ARG A 7 -17.34 -0.24 25.38
N LEU A 8 -16.48 -0.91 24.61
CA LEU A 8 -16.10 -0.44 23.27
C LEU A 8 -17.13 -0.90 22.26
N GLU A 9 -17.61 0.03 21.41
CA GLU A 9 -18.40 -0.35 20.25
C GLU A 9 -17.58 -1.31 19.40
N PRO A 10 -18.13 -2.48 19.00
CA PRO A 10 -17.35 -3.51 18.30
C PRO A 10 -16.94 -3.06 16.89
N TYR A 11 -17.62 -2.09 16.30
CA TYR A 11 -17.29 -1.52 14.99
C TYR A 11 -17.88 -0.12 14.82
N HIS A 12 -17.25 0.67 13.92
CA HIS A 12 -17.80 1.90 13.39
C HIS A 12 -17.51 1.92 11.88
N ILE A 13 -18.55 1.66 11.09
CA ILE A 13 -18.51 1.48 9.64
C ILE A 13 -19.63 2.27 8.96
N LYS A 14 -19.61 2.37 7.65
CA LYS A 14 -20.59 3.14 6.87
C LYS A 14 -22.01 2.61 7.01
N ASP A 15 -22.19 1.33 6.75
CA ASP A 15 -23.51 0.65 6.75
C ASP A 15 -23.33 -0.87 6.86
N ILE A 16 -23.84 -1.45 7.94
CA ILE A 16 -23.83 -2.91 8.15
C ILE A 16 -24.71 -3.67 7.15
N GLY A 17 -25.68 -2.99 6.54
CA GLY A 17 -26.56 -3.57 5.50
C GLY A 17 -25.78 -4.03 4.25
N LEU A 18 -24.54 -3.54 4.04
CA LEU A 18 -23.67 -3.96 2.93
C LEU A 18 -23.00 -5.33 3.16
N ALA A 19 -23.14 -5.95 4.32
CA ALA A 19 -22.39 -7.13 4.72
C ALA A 19 -22.59 -8.36 3.83
N GLU A 20 -23.78 -8.56 3.24
CA GLU A 20 -24.04 -9.69 2.33
C GLU A 20 -23.24 -9.53 1.03
N HIS A 21 -23.24 -8.32 0.44
CA HIS A 21 -22.41 -8.02 -0.71
C HIS A 21 -20.92 -8.10 -0.34
N GLY A 22 -20.56 -7.59 0.85
CA GLY A 22 -19.20 -7.70 1.39
C GLY A 22 -18.70 -9.15 1.46
N ARG A 23 -19.53 -10.12 1.85
CA ARG A 23 -19.15 -11.53 1.84
C ARG A 23 -18.84 -12.02 0.42
N ILE A 24 -19.67 -11.66 -0.56
CA ILE A 24 -19.49 -12.07 -1.96
C ILE A 24 -18.17 -11.56 -2.54
N VAL A 25 -17.82 -10.28 -2.29
CA VAL A 25 -16.58 -9.71 -2.83
C VAL A 25 -15.35 -10.27 -2.10
N ILE A 26 -15.46 -10.60 -0.81
CA ILE A 26 -14.39 -11.29 -0.06
C ILE A 26 -14.18 -12.71 -0.62
N GLU A 27 -15.23 -13.47 -0.89
CA GLU A 27 -15.16 -14.80 -1.51
C GLU A 27 -14.51 -14.76 -2.90
N TRP A 28 -14.79 -13.71 -3.67
CA TRP A 28 -14.09 -13.48 -4.92
C TRP A 28 -12.58 -13.34 -4.70
N ALA A 29 -12.14 -12.51 -3.73
CA ALA A 29 -10.74 -12.33 -3.40
C ALA A 29 -10.10 -13.65 -2.91
N GLU A 30 -10.77 -14.41 -2.04
CA GLU A 30 -10.33 -15.75 -1.58
C GLU A 30 -10.03 -16.67 -2.77
N SER A 31 -10.87 -16.65 -3.82
CA SER A 31 -10.68 -17.49 -5.01
C SER A 31 -9.41 -17.16 -5.81
N ARG A 32 -8.83 -15.96 -5.60
CA ARG A 32 -7.65 -15.43 -6.28
C ARG A 32 -6.39 -15.37 -5.42
N MET A 33 -6.49 -15.81 -4.16
CA MET A 33 -5.39 -15.75 -3.18
C MET A 33 -5.00 -17.15 -2.68
N PRO A 34 -4.55 -18.06 -3.58
CA PRO A 34 -4.35 -19.46 -3.25
C PRO A 34 -3.26 -19.71 -2.20
N VAL A 35 -2.22 -18.87 -2.13
CA VAL A 35 -1.15 -19.02 -1.12
C VAL A 35 -1.70 -18.70 0.27
N LEU A 36 -2.36 -17.56 0.40
CA LEU A 36 -2.96 -17.14 1.67
C LEU A 36 -4.05 -18.12 2.11
N MET A 37 -4.85 -18.65 1.18
CA MET A 37 -5.86 -19.68 1.49
C MET A 37 -5.23 -21.02 1.89
N GLY A 38 -4.07 -21.38 1.34
CA GLY A 38 -3.28 -22.53 1.78
C GLY A 38 -2.75 -22.33 3.21
N LEU A 39 -2.19 -21.14 3.49
CA LEU A 39 -1.74 -20.75 4.83
C LEU A 39 -2.90 -20.70 5.83
N ARG A 40 -4.10 -20.26 5.42
CA ARG A 40 -5.31 -20.26 6.27
C ARG A 40 -5.60 -21.65 6.82
N LYS A 41 -5.53 -22.70 6.01
CA LYS A 41 -5.75 -24.09 6.45
C LYS A 41 -4.74 -24.51 7.52
N ARG A 42 -3.46 -24.16 7.34
CA ARG A 42 -2.42 -24.39 8.34
C ARG A 42 -2.69 -23.64 9.64
N PHE A 43 -2.99 -22.34 9.54
CA PHE A 43 -3.24 -21.48 10.71
C PHE A 43 -4.51 -21.87 11.47
N GLU A 44 -5.54 -22.34 10.79
CA GLU A 44 -6.77 -22.86 11.42
C GLU A 44 -6.50 -24.12 12.22
N SER A 45 -5.65 -25.02 11.69
CA SER A 45 -5.25 -26.27 12.33
C SER A 45 -4.31 -26.05 13.52
N GLU A 46 -3.25 -25.25 13.34
CA GLU A 46 -2.17 -25.08 14.31
C GLU A 46 -2.47 -23.98 15.35
N ARG A 47 -3.32 -23.02 15.01
CA ARG A 47 -3.68 -21.84 15.81
C ARG A 47 -2.46 -21.08 16.37
N PRO A 48 -1.47 -20.72 15.55
CA PRO A 48 -0.22 -20.09 16.02
C PRO A 48 -0.44 -18.70 16.61
N LEU A 49 -1.58 -18.05 16.32
CA LEU A 49 -1.94 -16.71 16.81
C LEU A 49 -2.93 -16.76 18.00
N ALA A 50 -3.05 -17.89 18.68
CA ALA A 50 -4.01 -18.06 19.77
C ALA A 50 -3.88 -16.96 20.84
N ASN A 51 -5.00 -16.24 21.08
CA ASN A 51 -5.11 -15.11 22.03
C ASN A 51 -4.25 -13.87 21.71
N LEU A 52 -3.66 -13.78 20.50
CA LEU A 52 -2.92 -12.59 20.07
C LEU A 52 -3.89 -11.43 19.80
N GLN A 53 -3.66 -10.29 20.44
CA GLN A 53 -4.32 -9.02 20.12
C GLN A 53 -3.51 -8.31 19.03
N VAL A 54 -4.17 -8.02 17.91
CA VAL A 54 -3.56 -7.36 16.74
C VAL A 54 -4.29 -6.05 16.47
N GLY A 55 -3.54 -4.98 16.37
CA GLY A 55 -4.02 -3.70 15.84
C GLY A 55 -3.57 -3.53 14.41
N ALA A 56 -4.49 -3.30 13.50
CA ALA A 56 -4.19 -3.12 12.09
C ALA A 56 -4.67 -1.76 11.58
N CYS A 57 -3.80 -1.06 10.85
CA CYS A 57 -4.09 0.14 10.09
C CYS A 57 -3.68 -0.14 8.64
N LEU A 58 -4.61 -0.69 7.86
CA LEU A 58 -4.41 -1.15 6.48
C LEU A 58 -5.53 -0.61 5.59
N HIS A 59 -5.32 -0.58 4.28
CA HIS A 59 -6.44 -0.32 3.37
C HIS A 59 -7.51 -1.40 3.53
N VAL A 60 -8.72 -1.03 3.97
CA VAL A 60 -9.81 -2.01 4.21
C VAL A 60 -10.44 -2.38 2.88
N THR A 61 -9.83 -3.34 2.20
CA THR A 61 -10.29 -3.93 0.94
C THR A 61 -10.73 -5.38 1.13
N LYS A 62 -11.32 -5.96 0.10
CA LYS A 62 -11.68 -7.39 0.10
C LYS A 62 -10.48 -8.31 0.32
N GLU A 63 -9.28 -7.92 -0.17
CA GLU A 63 -8.03 -8.65 0.03
C GLU A 63 -7.55 -8.59 1.48
N THR A 64 -7.62 -7.39 2.10
CA THR A 64 -7.34 -7.20 3.52
C THR A 64 -8.28 -8.04 4.39
N ALA A 65 -9.53 -8.17 3.97
CA ALA A 65 -10.48 -9.03 4.67
C ALA A 65 -10.02 -10.50 4.66
N VAL A 66 -9.47 -11.01 3.56
CA VAL A 66 -8.91 -12.38 3.49
C VAL A 66 -7.76 -12.56 4.47
N LEU A 67 -6.84 -11.60 4.59
CA LEU A 67 -5.76 -11.62 5.58
C LEU A 67 -6.32 -11.65 7.02
N VAL A 68 -7.21 -10.71 7.33
CA VAL A 68 -7.81 -10.56 8.67
C VAL A 68 -8.54 -11.84 9.09
N GLU A 69 -9.39 -12.39 8.23
CA GLU A 69 -10.09 -13.65 8.51
C GLU A 69 -9.11 -14.81 8.68
N THR A 70 -8.02 -14.86 7.91
CA THR A 70 -6.96 -15.87 8.06
C THR A 70 -6.30 -15.79 9.44
N MET A 71 -6.00 -14.58 9.91
CA MET A 71 -5.43 -14.37 11.24
C MET A 71 -6.43 -14.73 12.35
N VAL A 72 -7.72 -14.39 12.18
CA VAL A 72 -8.79 -14.77 13.13
C VAL A 72 -8.92 -16.29 13.20
N ARG A 73 -8.88 -17.01 12.07
CA ARG A 73 -8.86 -18.49 12.04
C ARG A 73 -7.64 -19.04 12.76
N GLY A 74 -6.49 -18.36 12.66
CA GLY A 74 -5.28 -18.68 13.44
C GLY A 74 -5.37 -18.37 14.92
N GLY A 75 -6.48 -17.79 15.40
CA GLY A 75 -6.77 -17.51 16.81
C GLY A 75 -6.52 -16.09 17.28
N ALA A 76 -6.19 -15.15 16.38
CA ALA A 76 -6.01 -13.74 16.70
C ALA A 76 -7.34 -13.03 17.01
N LYS A 77 -7.25 -11.97 17.83
CA LYS A 77 -8.30 -10.96 18.02
C LYS A 77 -7.83 -9.67 17.35
N ILE A 78 -8.58 -9.18 16.39
CA ILE A 78 -8.14 -8.07 15.53
C ILE A 78 -9.04 -6.86 15.71
N ALA A 79 -8.42 -5.68 15.84
CA ALA A 79 -9.03 -4.38 15.64
C ALA A 79 -8.39 -3.73 14.41
N LEU A 80 -9.21 -3.31 13.44
CA LEU A 80 -8.80 -2.82 12.13
C LEU A 80 -9.33 -1.42 11.87
N CYS A 81 -8.48 -0.53 11.39
CA CYS A 81 -8.89 0.75 10.78
C CYS A 81 -8.29 0.92 9.38
N GLY A 82 -8.80 1.90 8.64
CA GLY A 82 -8.26 2.26 7.33
C GLY A 82 -6.93 2.99 7.44
N SER A 83 -6.02 2.80 6.49
CA SER A 83 -4.75 3.55 6.37
C SER A 83 -4.85 4.76 5.43
N ASN A 84 -6.03 5.03 4.89
CA ASN A 84 -6.31 6.21 4.06
C ASN A 84 -7.82 6.51 4.07
N PRO A 85 -8.23 7.78 4.22
CA PRO A 85 -9.65 8.17 4.27
C PRO A 85 -10.50 7.79 3.06
N LEU A 86 -9.91 7.58 1.88
CA LEU A 86 -10.63 7.27 0.66
C LEU A 86 -10.49 5.81 0.18
N SER A 87 -9.79 4.95 0.93
CA SER A 87 -9.44 3.61 0.45
C SER A 87 -10.37 2.49 0.91
N THR A 88 -11.18 2.72 1.93
CA THR A 88 -12.08 1.70 2.47
C THR A 88 -13.13 1.27 1.45
N GLN A 89 -13.28 -0.04 1.25
CA GLN A 89 -14.43 -0.67 0.60
C GLN A 89 -15.48 -0.91 1.69
N ASP A 90 -16.56 -0.12 1.67
CA ASP A 90 -17.55 -0.11 2.75
C ASP A 90 -18.28 -1.46 2.91
N ASP A 91 -18.43 -2.19 1.81
CA ASP A 91 -18.99 -3.54 1.79
C ASP A 91 -18.04 -4.58 2.42
N ALA A 92 -16.73 -4.53 2.12
CA ALA A 92 -15.74 -5.39 2.77
C ALA A 92 -15.65 -5.11 4.28
N ALA A 93 -15.67 -3.83 4.68
CA ALA A 93 -15.72 -3.43 6.09
C ALA A 93 -16.97 -4.00 6.80
N ALA A 94 -18.12 -3.94 6.16
CA ALA A 94 -19.38 -4.49 6.67
C ALA A 94 -19.34 -6.02 6.77
N GLY A 95 -18.76 -6.71 5.77
CA GLY A 95 -18.56 -8.17 5.79
C GLY A 95 -17.73 -8.63 6.97
N LEU A 96 -16.60 -7.95 7.23
CA LEU A 96 -15.72 -8.20 8.39
C LEU A 96 -16.43 -7.91 9.72
N ALA A 97 -17.14 -6.78 9.84
CA ALA A 97 -17.86 -6.43 11.07
C ALA A 97 -18.93 -7.46 11.40
N LYS A 98 -19.69 -7.95 10.39
CA LYS A 98 -20.69 -9.03 10.57
C LYS A 98 -20.04 -10.36 10.93
N ALA A 99 -18.80 -10.63 10.51
CA ALA A 99 -18.02 -11.79 10.90
C ALA A 99 -17.42 -11.69 12.31
N GLY A 100 -17.66 -10.57 13.03
CA GLY A 100 -17.22 -10.38 14.42
C GLY A 100 -15.83 -9.74 14.57
N VAL A 101 -15.28 -9.17 13.50
CA VAL A 101 -14.03 -8.39 13.55
C VAL A 101 -14.35 -6.96 14.02
N ASN A 102 -13.48 -6.39 14.86
CA ASN A 102 -13.62 -4.99 15.28
C ASN A 102 -13.09 -4.08 14.16
N VAL A 103 -13.99 -3.39 13.45
CA VAL A 103 -13.66 -2.57 12.28
C VAL A 103 -14.07 -1.12 12.49
N PHE A 104 -13.12 -0.21 12.31
CA PHE A 104 -13.31 1.24 12.43
C PHE A 104 -12.87 1.91 11.13
N ALA A 105 -13.70 1.82 10.09
CA ALA A 105 -13.35 2.32 8.77
C ALA A 105 -14.58 2.56 7.90
N TRP A 106 -14.57 3.67 7.16
CA TRP A 106 -15.52 3.97 6.08
C TRP A 106 -14.88 4.88 5.05
N ARG A 107 -15.39 4.86 3.84
CA ARG A 107 -14.92 5.72 2.77
C ARG A 107 -15.41 7.16 2.96
N GLY A 108 -14.49 8.13 2.87
CA GLY A 108 -14.80 9.55 2.97
C GLY A 108 -14.64 10.10 4.39
N GLN A 109 -13.81 9.48 5.21
CA GLN A 109 -13.42 10.00 6.54
C GLN A 109 -12.73 11.37 6.41
N THR A 110 -12.98 12.23 7.38
CA THR A 110 -12.15 13.39 7.65
C THR A 110 -10.83 12.97 8.31
N SER A 111 -9.85 13.87 8.37
CA SER A 111 -8.59 13.57 9.06
C SER A 111 -8.78 13.28 10.55
N ASP A 112 -9.70 13.98 11.22
CA ASP A 112 -9.99 13.76 12.65
C ASP A 112 -10.62 12.38 12.86
N GLU A 113 -11.64 12.03 12.07
CA GLU A 113 -12.28 10.70 12.10
C GLU A 113 -11.27 9.56 11.80
N TYR A 114 -10.35 9.78 10.88
CA TYR A 114 -9.28 8.83 10.58
C TYR A 114 -8.39 8.55 11.81
N TYR A 115 -7.92 9.59 12.49
CA TYR A 115 -7.12 9.42 13.70
C TYR A 115 -7.94 8.89 14.90
N ASP A 116 -9.23 9.20 15.00
CA ASP A 116 -10.11 8.59 15.99
C ASP A 116 -10.28 7.09 15.77
N CYS A 117 -10.34 6.63 14.52
CA CYS A 117 -10.34 5.20 14.22
C CYS A 117 -9.05 4.51 14.63
N ILE A 118 -7.88 5.14 14.44
CA ILE A 118 -6.60 4.62 14.96
C ILE A 118 -6.64 4.53 16.50
N ARG A 119 -7.16 5.54 17.18
CA ARG A 119 -7.31 5.51 18.66
C ARG A 119 -8.24 4.40 19.12
N ASN A 120 -9.33 4.14 18.37
CA ASN A 120 -10.22 3.00 18.65
C ASN A 120 -9.49 1.66 18.53
N VAL A 121 -8.65 1.48 17.50
CA VAL A 121 -7.80 0.27 17.38
C VAL A 121 -6.85 0.15 18.58
N LEU A 122 -6.24 1.25 19.02
CA LEU A 122 -5.31 1.25 20.16
C LEU A 122 -5.99 1.01 21.51
N ALA A 123 -7.29 1.27 21.61
CA ALA A 123 -8.08 0.96 22.81
C ALA A 123 -8.23 -0.56 23.05
N TYR A 124 -8.00 -1.40 22.02
CA TYR A 124 -7.93 -2.87 22.15
C TYR A 124 -6.58 -3.39 22.64
N GLU A 125 -5.64 -2.52 23.00
CA GLU A 125 -4.32 -2.85 23.57
C GLU A 125 -3.55 -3.91 22.77
N PRO A 126 -3.30 -3.68 21.48
CA PRO A 126 -2.63 -4.66 20.63
C PRO A 126 -1.24 -5.04 21.16
N LYS A 127 -0.82 -6.26 20.84
CA LYS A 127 0.53 -6.79 21.09
C LYS A 127 1.38 -6.83 19.84
N VAL A 128 0.73 -6.80 18.68
CA VAL A 128 1.37 -6.69 17.36
C VAL A 128 0.61 -5.64 16.56
N THR A 129 1.34 -4.79 15.83
CA THR A 129 0.78 -3.83 14.88
C THR A 129 1.01 -4.28 13.45
N LEU A 130 0.00 -4.16 12.58
CA LEU A 130 0.14 -4.19 11.13
C LEU A 130 -0.14 -2.78 10.63
N ASP A 131 0.82 -2.17 9.94
CA ASP A 131 0.69 -0.77 9.50
C ASP A 131 0.98 -0.63 8.01
N ASP A 132 0.38 0.37 7.41
CA ASP A 132 0.57 0.77 6.02
C ASP A 132 0.70 2.30 5.96
N GLY A 133 1.95 2.78 6.11
CA GLY A 133 2.31 4.19 6.16
C GLY A 133 2.80 4.67 7.52
N ALA A 134 2.91 3.79 8.51
CA ALA A 134 3.43 4.04 9.86
C ALA A 134 2.61 5.04 10.71
N ASP A 135 1.33 5.24 10.43
CA ASP A 135 0.50 6.14 11.23
C ASP A 135 0.05 5.50 12.55
N LEU A 136 -0.26 4.20 12.55
CA LEU A 136 -0.58 3.45 13.77
C LEU A 136 0.64 3.40 14.70
N VAL A 137 1.80 3.02 14.18
CA VAL A 137 3.07 2.95 14.94
C VAL A 137 3.42 4.33 15.50
N SER A 138 3.32 5.37 14.69
CA SER A 138 3.58 6.77 15.11
C SER A 138 2.62 7.22 16.21
N THR A 139 1.36 6.83 16.14
CA THR A 139 0.35 7.16 17.16
C THR A 139 0.60 6.42 18.47
N VAL A 140 1.01 5.13 18.43
CA VAL A 140 1.47 4.40 19.63
C VAL A 140 2.57 5.19 20.34
N HIS A 141 3.59 5.63 19.61
CA HIS A 141 4.74 6.33 20.17
C HIS A 141 4.44 7.73 20.68
N ARG A 142 3.40 8.39 20.16
CA ARG A 142 2.99 9.74 20.60
C ARG A 142 1.94 9.73 21.71
N GLU A 143 0.95 8.84 21.61
CA GLU A 143 -0.26 8.93 22.44
C GLU A 143 -0.44 7.73 23.38
N ARG A 144 0.18 6.56 23.09
CA ARG A 144 -0.02 5.31 23.82
C ARG A 144 1.29 4.63 24.22
N ILE A 145 2.22 5.42 24.76
CA ILE A 145 3.54 4.95 25.25
C ILE A 145 3.39 3.81 26.29
N ASP A 146 2.27 3.81 27.03
CA ASP A 146 1.88 2.75 27.96
C ASP A 146 1.84 1.36 27.34
N LEU A 147 1.46 1.24 26.05
CA LEU A 147 1.37 -0.03 25.34
C LEU A 147 2.72 -0.62 24.95
N ILE A 148 3.74 0.22 24.79
CA ILE A 148 5.05 -0.17 24.22
C ILE A 148 5.68 -1.34 24.98
N ARG A 149 5.59 -1.36 26.31
CA ARG A 149 6.12 -2.47 27.14
C ARG A 149 5.51 -3.82 26.82
N GLY A 150 4.28 -3.81 26.31
CA GLY A 150 3.53 -5.02 25.99
C GLY A 150 3.61 -5.43 24.53
N MET A 151 4.23 -4.61 23.66
CA MET A 151 4.35 -4.90 22.24
C MET A 151 5.37 -6.00 21.96
N PHE A 152 5.04 -6.91 21.06
CA PHE A 152 5.95 -7.96 20.59
C PHE A 152 6.68 -7.54 19.32
N GLY A 153 6.06 -6.69 18.52
CA GLY A 153 6.58 -6.16 17.27
C GLY A 153 5.46 -5.63 16.38
N GLY A 154 5.81 -5.34 15.14
CA GLY A 154 4.86 -4.94 14.11
C GLY A 154 5.39 -5.24 12.72
N THR A 155 4.57 -4.98 11.72
CA THR A 155 4.89 -5.10 10.29
C THR A 155 4.54 -3.80 9.57
N GLU A 156 5.27 -3.50 8.49
CA GLU A 156 5.00 -2.33 7.64
C GLU A 156 4.90 -2.74 6.18
N GLU A 157 3.77 -2.38 5.56
CA GLU A 157 3.38 -2.79 4.21
C GLU A 157 4.04 -1.94 3.11
N THR A 158 4.30 -0.66 3.37
CA THR A 158 4.59 0.30 2.30
C THR A 158 5.95 1.00 2.44
N THR A 159 6.53 1.38 1.29
CA THR A 159 7.83 2.08 1.22
C THR A 159 7.87 3.34 2.08
N THR A 160 6.82 4.16 2.03
CA THR A 160 6.76 5.42 2.79
C THR A 160 6.80 5.17 4.29
N GLY A 161 6.08 4.15 4.78
CA GLY A 161 6.11 3.76 6.18
C GLY A 161 7.47 3.22 6.60
N VAL A 162 8.10 2.35 5.80
CA VAL A 162 9.46 1.83 6.08
C VAL A 162 10.47 2.98 6.18
N VAL A 163 10.42 3.98 5.31
CA VAL A 163 11.31 5.16 5.36
C VAL A 163 11.11 5.94 6.67
N ARG A 164 9.86 6.19 7.06
CA ARG A 164 9.51 6.86 8.33
C ARG A 164 10.03 6.08 9.54
N LEU A 165 9.81 4.77 9.56
CA LEU A 165 10.23 3.89 10.66
C LEU A 165 11.75 3.76 10.76
N ARG A 166 12.46 3.72 9.62
CA ARG A 166 13.92 3.76 9.61
C ARG A 166 14.46 5.09 10.16
N SER A 167 13.79 6.21 9.85
CA SER A 167 14.11 7.50 10.47
C SER A 167 13.90 7.48 11.98
N MET A 168 12.74 6.95 12.45
CA MET A 168 12.48 6.77 13.88
C MET A 168 13.52 5.87 14.57
N ALA A 169 13.96 4.79 13.90
CA ALA A 169 14.99 3.90 14.43
C ALA A 169 16.35 4.61 14.54
N LYS A 170 16.75 5.36 13.52
CA LYS A 170 17.96 6.17 13.50
C LYS A 170 18.00 7.18 14.66
N ASP A 171 16.85 7.81 14.93
CA ASP A 171 16.70 8.76 16.04
C ASP A 171 16.48 8.08 17.40
N ARG A 172 16.54 6.74 17.45
CA ARG A 172 16.25 5.91 18.65
C ARG A 172 14.85 6.15 19.23
N ALA A 173 13.94 6.66 18.43
CA ALA A 173 12.54 6.88 18.80
C ALA A 173 11.70 5.60 18.71
N LEU A 174 12.01 4.70 17.76
CA LEU A 174 11.32 3.41 17.62
C LEU A 174 11.63 2.51 18.83
N LYS A 175 10.59 1.99 19.49
CA LYS A 175 10.70 1.28 20.78
C LYS A 175 10.33 -0.21 20.74
N TYR A 176 9.91 -0.73 19.59
CA TYR A 176 9.67 -2.14 19.37
C TYR A 176 10.02 -2.53 17.93
N PRO A 177 10.33 -3.81 17.65
CA PRO A 177 10.77 -4.26 16.33
C PRO A 177 9.66 -4.15 15.29
N ILE A 178 10.02 -3.74 14.06
CA ILE A 178 9.12 -3.71 12.91
C ILE A 178 9.73 -4.51 11.75
N ILE A 179 8.99 -5.47 11.22
CA ILE A 179 9.38 -6.21 10.02
C ILE A 179 8.96 -5.40 8.77
N ALA A 180 9.91 -5.08 7.90
CA ALA A 180 9.68 -4.35 6.66
C ALA A 180 9.15 -5.28 5.55
N VAL A 181 7.86 -5.60 5.61
CA VAL A 181 7.20 -6.47 4.61
C VAL A 181 7.36 -5.91 3.19
N ASN A 182 7.27 -4.58 3.04
CA ASN A 182 7.49 -3.93 1.75
C ASN A 182 8.81 -4.32 1.07
N ASP A 183 9.85 -4.62 1.85
CA ASP A 183 11.20 -4.83 1.31
C ASP A 183 11.47 -6.30 0.93
N ALA A 184 10.60 -7.24 1.30
CA ALA A 184 10.66 -8.63 0.83
C ALA A 184 10.67 -8.67 -0.71
N GLN A 185 11.49 -9.53 -1.31
CA GLN A 185 11.60 -9.60 -2.78
C GLN A 185 10.30 -10.10 -3.42
N SER A 186 9.67 -11.12 -2.84
CA SER A 186 8.38 -11.63 -3.32
C SER A 186 7.23 -10.64 -3.17
N LYS A 187 7.38 -9.57 -2.36
CA LYS A 187 6.46 -8.43 -2.29
C LYS A 187 6.87 -7.34 -3.28
N SER A 188 8.02 -6.78 -3.10
CA SER A 188 8.43 -5.51 -3.73
C SER A 188 8.70 -5.60 -5.23
N LEU A 189 9.05 -6.79 -5.75
CA LEU A 189 9.24 -7.02 -7.18
C LEU A 189 7.92 -7.23 -7.94
N PHE A 190 6.83 -7.52 -7.24
CA PHE A 190 5.53 -7.84 -7.83
C PHE A 190 4.47 -6.80 -7.47
N ASP A 191 4.24 -6.55 -6.19
CA ASP A 191 3.23 -5.64 -5.70
C ASP A 191 3.44 -4.21 -6.24
N ASN A 192 4.59 -3.62 -5.97
CA ASN A 192 4.84 -2.23 -6.30
C ASN A 192 4.79 -1.96 -7.84
N PRO A 193 5.47 -2.74 -8.73
CA PRO A 193 5.42 -2.48 -10.17
C PRO A 193 4.19 -3.08 -10.86
N LEU A 194 3.73 -4.27 -10.48
CA LEU A 194 2.62 -4.93 -11.17
C LEU A 194 1.27 -4.47 -10.60
N GLY A 195 1.13 -4.49 -9.28
CA GLY A 195 -0.09 -4.08 -8.57
C GLY A 195 -0.39 -2.61 -8.79
N THR A 196 0.52 -1.71 -8.37
CA THR A 196 0.32 -0.27 -8.54
C THR A 196 0.33 0.14 -10.01
N GLY A 197 1.22 -0.48 -10.83
CA GLY A 197 1.29 -0.18 -12.26
C GLY A 197 -0.04 -0.38 -12.97
N GLN A 198 -0.74 -1.48 -12.69
CA GLN A 198 -2.07 -1.75 -13.25
C GLN A 198 -3.15 -0.90 -12.61
N SER A 199 -3.22 -0.89 -11.29
CA SER A 199 -4.33 -0.28 -10.56
C SER A 199 -4.34 1.25 -10.63
N ALA A 200 -3.19 1.91 -10.80
CA ALA A 200 -3.14 3.35 -11.02
C ALA A 200 -3.78 3.74 -12.36
N LEU A 201 -3.50 3.00 -13.44
CA LEU A 201 -4.15 3.23 -14.73
C LEU A 201 -5.64 2.90 -14.66
N ASP A 202 -6.02 1.80 -13.98
CA ASP A 202 -7.42 1.44 -13.76
C ASP A 202 -8.18 2.58 -13.06
N GLY A 203 -7.58 3.17 -12.01
CA GLY A 203 -8.16 4.32 -11.31
C GLY A 203 -8.35 5.54 -12.21
N ILE A 204 -7.36 5.87 -13.03
CA ILE A 204 -7.45 6.98 -13.99
C ILE A 204 -8.53 6.70 -15.04
N ILE A 205 -8.57 5.48 -15.60
CA ILE A 205 -9.56 5.08 -16.61
C ILE A 205 -10.97 5.10 -16.03
N ARG A 206 -11.22 4.52 -14.87
CA ARG A 206 -12.54 4.50 -14.23
C ARG A 206 -13.04 5.90 -13.89
N ALA A 207 -12.15 6.78 -13.40
CA ALA A 207 -12.52 8.15 -13.04
C ALA A 207 -12.86 9.02 -14.25
N THR A 208 -12.19 8.81 -15.40
CA THR A 208 -12.19 9.77 -16.51
C THR A 208 -12.64 9.19 -17.85
N ASN A 209 -12.59 7.87 -18.01
CA ASN A 209 -12.74 7.16 -19.29
C ASN A 209 -11.81 7.72 -20.41
N VAL A 210 -10.61 8.22 -20.04
CA VAL A 210 -9.67 8.81 -21.00
C VAL A 210 -8.99 7.73 -21.84
N LEU A 211 -8.81 8.00 -23.13
CA LEU A 211 -7.99 7.16 -24.00
C LEU A 211 -6.51 7.47 -23.79
N PHE A 212 -5.71 6.49 -23.38
CA PHE A 212 -4.25 6.64 -23.21
C PHE A 212 -3.47 6.71 -24.53
N ALA A 213 -3.94 6.00 -25.56
CA ALA A 213 -3.25 5.95 -26.84
C ALA A 213 -3.06 7.36 -27.42
N GLY A 214 -1.82 7.69 -27.75
CA GLY A 214 -1.42 8.99 -28.30
C GLY A 214 -1.36 10.14 -27.28
N LYS A 215 -1.61 9.90 -25.98
CA LYS A 215 -1.46 10.91 -24.92
C LYS A 215 -0.01 11.07 -24.48
N ASP A 216 0.35 12.27 -24.08
CA ASP A 216 1.60 12.55 -23.39
C ASP A 216 1.39 12.33 -21.89
N VAL A 217 1.93 11.21 -21.39
CA VAL A 217 1.82 10.80 -19.98
C VAL A 217 3.16 11.03 -19.29
N ILE A 218 3.15 11.86 -18.27
CA ILE A 218 4.32 12.18 -17.46
C ILE A 218 4.27 11.36 -16.18
N ILE A 219 5.31 10.60 -15.90
CA ILE A 219 5.46 9.85 -14.64
C ILE A 219 6.58 10.53 -13.84
N ALA A 220 6.23 11.08 -12.69
CA ALA A 220 7.20 11.62 -11.75
C ALA A 220 7.62 10.53 -10.76
N GLY A 221 8.91 10.19 -10.80
CA GLY A 221 9.51 9.06 -10.10
C GLY A 221 9.66 7.81 -10.98
N TYR A 222 10.85 7.20 -10.96
CA TYR A 222 11.11 5.94 -11.68
C TYR A 222 11.68 4.88 -10.72
N GLY A 223 11.09 4.82 -9.52
CA GLY A 223 11.24 3.71 -8.58
C GLY A 223 10.46 2.48 -9.07
N ARG A 224 10.15 1.55 -8.17
CA ARG A 224 9.37 0.35 -8.51
C ARG A 224 7.96 0.68 -8.98
N VAL A 225 7.26 1.58 -8.30
CA VAL A 225 5.91 2.03 -8.67
C VAL A 225 5.92 2.76 -10.00
N GLY A 226 6.74 3.83 -10.12
CA GLY A 226 6.77 4.65 -11.34
C GLY A 226 7.18 3.88 -12.58
N SER A 227 8.14 2.93 -12.48
CA SER A 227 8.51 2.08 -13.61
C SER A 227 7.36 1.17 -14.04
N GLY A 228 6.62 0.61 -13.09
CA GLY A 228 5.45 -0.22 -13.38
C GLY A 228 4.33 0.56 -14.08
N ILE A 229 4.04 1.79 -13.63
CA ILE A 229 3.06 2.68 -14.27
C ILE A 229 3.52 3.05 -15.69
N ALA A 230 4.82 3.39 -15.86
CA ALA A 230 5.39 3.78 -17.15
C ALA A 230 5.26 2.68 -18.20
N GLU A 231 5.62 1.44 -17.85
CA GLU A 231 5.51 0.28 -18.75
C GLU A 231 4.05 0.02 -19.18
N ARG A 232 3.11 0.13 -18.26
CA ARG A 232 1.70 -0.08 -18.58
C ARG A 232 1.10 1.05 -19.39
N ALA A 233 1.43 2.31 -19.08
CA ALA A 233 0.99 3.44 -19.88
C ALA A 233 1.54 3.34 -21.33
N LYS A 234 2.80 2.93 -21.49
CA LYS A 234 3.39 2.62 -22.80
C LYS A 234 2.65 1.49 -23.51
N GLY A 235 2.29 0.41 -22.78
CA GLY A 235 1.49 -0.70 -23.29
C GLY A 235 0.10 -0.28 -23.76
N HIS A 236 -0.49 0.76 -23.17
CA HIS A 236 -1.72 1.40 -23.62
C HIS A 236 -1.54 2.40 -24.79
N GLY A 237 -0.33 2.49 -25.36
CA GLY A 237 -0.04 3.35 -26.51
C GLY A 237 0.24 4.83 -26.17
N ALA A 238 0.50 5.15 -24.91
CA ALA A 238 0.88 6.50 -24.50
C ALA A 238 2.34 6.84 -24.90
N ARG A 239 2.62 8.11 -25.09
CA ARG A 239 3.97 8.65 -25.15
C ARG A 239 4.40 9.00 -23.72
N VAL A 240 5.23 8.13 -23.13
CA VAL A 240 5.63 8.27 -21.73
C VAL A 240 6.91 9.08 -21.60
N THR A 241 6.89 10.06 -20.70
CA THR A 241 8.07 10.82 -20.26
C THR A 241 8.25 10.66 -18.77
N ILE A 242 9.49 10.44 -18.34
CA ILE A 242 9.87 10.26 -16.94
C ILE A 242 10.48 11.54 -16.39
N VAL A 243 10.09 11.90 -15.20
CA VAL A 243 10.71 12.94 -14.37
C VAL A 243 11.32 12.26 -13.16
N GLU A 244 12.64 12.32 -13.01
CA GLU A 244 13.36 11.61 -11.95
C GLU A 244 14.56 12.45 -11.46
N SER A 245 14.72 12.51 -10.14
CA SER A 245 15.80 13.25 -9.49
C SER A 245 17.07 12.41 -9.29
N ASN A 246 16.93 11.09 -9.14
CA ASN A 246 18.05 10.18 -8.99
C ASN A 246 18.67 9.86 -10.38
N PRO A 247 19.94 10.22 -10.64
CA PRO A 247 20.54 10.03 -11.95
C PRO A 247 20.65 8.55 -12.38
N ILE A 248 20.75 7.60 -11.44
CA ILE A 248 20.79 6.17 -11.76
C ILE A 248 19.41 5.70 -12.26
N ASN A 249 18.34 6.11 -11.59
CA ASN A 249 16.98 5.78 -12.01
C ASN A 249 16.62 6.50 -13.33
N ALA A 250 17.04 7.74 -13.51
CA ALA A 250 16.87 8.50 -14.75
C ALA A 250 17.59 7.79 -15.92
N LEU A 251 18.83 7.35 -15.72
CA LEU A 251 19.59 6.58 -16.70
C LEU A 251 18.90 5.25 -17.04
N ARG A 252 18.40 4.52 -16.01
CA ARG A 252 17.63 3.30 -16.21
C ARG A 252 16.38 3.55 -17.06
N ALA A 253 15.64 4.63 -16.79
CA ALA A 253 14.48 5.03 -17.58
C ALA A 253 14.87 5.31 -19.07
N ALA A 254 15.94 6.07 -19.29
CA ALA A 254 16.43 6.38 -20.63
C ALA A 254 16.85 5.10 -21.41
N MET A 255 17.55 4.18 -20.73
CA MET A 255 17.94 2.89 -21.32
C MET A 255 16.75 1.96 -21.57
N SER A 256 15.63 2.13 -20.86
CA SER A 256 14.36 1.42 -21.11
C SER A 256 13.56 2.07 -22.27
N GLY A 257 14.12 3.10 -22.93
CA GLY A 257 13.52 3.73 -24.10
C GLY A 257 12.46 4.80 -23.73
N PHE A 258 12.47 5.31 -22.51
CA PHE A 258 11.63 6.45 -22.12
C PHE A 258 12.37 7.77 -22.33
N ARG A 259 11.61 8.83 -22.68
CA ARG A 259 12.12 10.18 -22.61
C ARG A 259 12.30 10.57 -21.14
N VAL A 260 13.39 11.25 -20.80
CA VAL A 260 13.63 11.78 -19.45
C VAL A 260 13.76 13.30 -19.54
N MET A 261 13.05 14.04 -18.69
CA MET A 261 13.01 15.50 -18.70
C MET A 261 12.81 16.03 -17.28
N THR A 262 13.00 17.33 -17.09
CA THR A 262 12.58 18.02 -15.87
C THR A 262 11.07 18.21 -15.85
N MET A 263 10.44 18.33 -14.65
CA MET A 263 9.00 18.61 -14.54
C MET A 263 8.61 19.91 -15.25
N LYS A 264 9.45 20.94 -15.15
CA LYS A 264 9.22 22.24 -15.83
C LYS A 264 9.10 22.11 -17.35
N GLU A 265 9.89 21.24 -17.96
CA GLU A 265 9.82 20.98 -19.40
C GLU A 265 8.61 20.09 -19.74
N ALA A 266 8.39 19.04 -18.96
CA ALA A 266 7.36 18.03 -19.22
C ALA A 266 5.94 18.57 -19.02
N ALA A 267 5.70 19.43 -18.04
CA ALA A 267 4.38 19.98 -17.72
C ALA A 267 3.71 20.69 -18.91
N ARG A 268 4.51 21.31 -19.81
CA ARG A 268 4.01 22.09 -20.96
C ARG A 268 3.20 21.28 -21.96
N TYR A 269 3.45 19.99 -22.09
CA TYR A 269 2.74 19.13 -23.05
C TYR A 269 2.03 17.96 -22.41
N ALA A 270 2.03 17.86 -21.08
CA ALA A 270 1.36 16.80 -20.36
C ALA A 270 -0.15 16.78 -20.61
N ASP A 271 -0.68 15.64 -21.03
CA ASP A 271 -2.11 15.35 -20.98
C ASP A 271 -2.48 14.72 -19.63
N ILE A 272 -1.59 13.88 -19.07
CA ILE A 272 -1.75 13.22 -17.78
C ILE A 272 -0.41 13.31 -17.05
N ILE A 273 -0.44 13.68 -15.76
CA ILE A 273 0.70 13.57 -14.85
C ILE A 273 0.33 12.59 -13.75
N VAL A 274 1.23 11.60 -13.52
CA VAL A 274 1.11 10.67 -12.40
C VAL A 274 2.35 10.80 -11.54
N THR A 275 2.17 11.13 -10.25
CA THR A 275 3.27 11.23 -9.28
C THR A 275 3.43 9.91 -8.52
N ALA A 276 4.67 9.49 -8.28
CA ALA A 276 5.04 8.23 -7.64
C ALA A 276 6.44 8.32 -7.00
N THR A 277 6.73 9.44 -6.31
CA THR A 277 8.06 9.75 -5.78
C THR A 277 8.19 9.46 -4.28
N GLY A 278 7.08 9.54 -3.54
CA GLY A 278 7.08 9.53 -2.08
C GLY A 278 7.61 10.85 -1.46
N ASP A 279 7.82 11.88 -2.27
CA ASP A 279 8.30 13.21 -1.84
C ASP A 279 7.15 14.23 -1.83
N MET A 280 7.38 15.42 -1.35
CA MET A 280 6.37 16.47 -1.28
C MET A 280 6.55 17.52 -2.37
N ASN A 281 5.44 18.17 -2.79
CA ASN A 281 5.44 19.29 -3.72
C ASN A 281 6.19 19.03 -5.04
N VAL A 282 6.04 17.83 -5.58
CA VAL A 282 6.63 17.40 -6.86
C VAL A 282 6.00 18.18 -8.02
N VAL A 283 4.67 18.36 -7.97
CA VAL A 283 3.92 19.23 -8.88
C VAL A 283 3.41 20.43 -8.09
N ARG A 284 3.82 21.64 -8.51
CA ARG A 284 3.58 22.86 -7.78
C ARG A 284 3.27 24.05 -8.72
N LYS A 285 3.11 25.24 -8.17
CA LYS A 285 2.61 26.45 -8.83
C LYS A 285 3.18 26.70 -10.24
N GLU A 286 4.50 26.71 -10.38
CA GLU A 286 5.15 26.98 -11.67
C GLU A 286 4.80 25.94 -12.74
N HIS A 287 4.51 24.69 -12.34
CA HIS A 287 4.13 23.61 -13.25
C HIS A 287 2.67 23.75 -13.68
N PHE A 288 1.75 24.08 -12.77
CA PHE A 288 0.32 24.30 -13.09
C PHE A 288 0.14 25.43 -14.10
N LEU A 289 0.95 26.49 -13.97
CA LEU A 289 0.90 27.63 -14.88
C LEU A 289 1.36 27.32 -16.32
N GLU A 290 2.10 26.25 -16.54
CA GLU A 290 2.59 25.82 -17.84
C GLU A 290 1.72 24.69 -18.47
N MET A 291 0.89 23.98 -17.69
CA MET A 291 0.10 22.82 -18.16
C MET A 291 -0.93 23.21 -19.23
N LYS A 292 -1.23 22.26 -20.10
CA LYS A 292 -2.34 22.37 -21.06
C LYS A 292 -3.70 22.53 -20.38
N ASP A 293 -4.68 23.09 -21.09
CA ASP A 293 -6.09 22.99 -20.70
C ASP A 293 -6.49 21.51 -20.63
N LYS A 294 -7.22 21.13 -19.59
CA LYS A 294 -7.73 19.78 -19.33
C LYS A 294 -6.67 18.73 -18.98
N ALA A 295 -5.47 19.13 -18.57
CA ALA A 295 -4.50 18.17 -18.05
C ALA A 295 -5.03 17.48 -16.78
N ILE A 296 -4.78 16.16 -16.67
CA ILE A 296 -5.22 15.30 -15.57
C ILE A 296 -4.04 15.10 -14.61
N LEU A 297 -4.30 15.27 -13.33
CA LEU A 297 -3.34 15.09 -12.25
C LEU A 297 -3.78 13.89 -11.40
N ALA A 298 -2.90 12.91 -11.26
CA ALA A 298 -3.10 11.71 -10.44
C ALA A 298 -1.89 11.46 -9.55
N ASN A 299 -2.12 10.95 -8.35
CA ASN A 299 -1.06 10.54 -7.45
C ASN A 299 -1.14 9.03 -7.19
N ALA A 300 0.00 8.36 -7.28
CA ALA A 300 0.20 6.97 -6.91
C ALA A 300 1.17 6.80 -5.73
N GLY A 301 1.62 7.90 -5.12
CA GLY A 301 2.34 7.90 -3.86
C GLY A 301 1.40 7.76 -2.67
N HIS A 302 1.91 7.28 -1.55
CA HIS A 302 1.09 6.94 -0.38
C HIS A 302 0.32 8.14 0.21
N PHE A 303 0.98 9.29 0.37
CA PHE A 303 0.37 10.51 0.91
C PHE A 303 -0.03 11.51 -0.18
N ASP A 304 -0.97 12.37 0.14
CA ASP A 304 -1.55 13.39 -0.74
C ASP A 304 -0.73 14.70 -0.78
N VAL A 305 0.59 14.60 -0.68
CA VAL A 305 1.52 15.73 -0.58
C VAL A 305 2.35 15.97 -1.85
N GLU A 306 2.35 15.01 -2.80
CA GLU A 306 3.17 15.12 -4.01
C GLU A 306 2.65 16.20 -4.98
N ILE A 307 1.33 16.40 -5.03
CA ILE A 307 0.69 17.47 -5.80
C ILE A 307 0.29 18.57 -4.82
N SER A 308 0.93 19.74 -4.93
CA SER A 308 0.67 20.87 -4.02
C SER A 308 -0.75 21.43 -4.20
N LYS A 309 -1.69 20.97 -3.34
CA LYS A 309 -3.06 21.49 -3.34
C LYS A 309 -3.13 22.98 -2.99
N PRO A 310 -2.37 23.49 -2.00
CA PRO A 310 -2.36 24.94 -1.72
C PRO A 310 -1.95 25.78 -2.94
N ASP A 311 -0.92 25.36 -3.69
CA ASP A 311 -0.49 26.06 -4.89
C ASP A 311 -1.55 25.99 -6.01
N LEU A 312 -2.20 24.83 -6.17
CA LEU A 312 -3.26 24.64 -7.16
C LEU A 312 -4.47 25.54 -6.85
N GLU A 313 -4.85 25.64 -5.58
CA GLU A 313 -5.89 26.55 -5.10
C GLU A 313 -5.50 28.02 -5.32
N GLU A 314 -4.25 28.41 -5.02
CA GLU A 314 -3.76 29.77 -5.21
C GLU A 314 -3.85 30.24 -6.66
N VAL A 315 -3.54 29.38 -7.64
CA VAL A 315 -3.58 29.74 -9.07
C VAL A 315 -4.97 29.62 -9.68
N SER A 316 -5.94 29.07 -8.97
CA SER A 316 -7.30 28.84 -9.43
C SER A 316 -8.26 29.95 -9.02
N ILE A 317 -9.34 30.13 -9.79
CA ILE A 317 -10.47 31.02 -9.48
C ILE A 317 -11.70 30.25 -9.02
N SER A 318 -11.76 28.94 -9.29
CA SER A 318 -12.86 28.07 -8.85
C SER A 318 -12.44 26.63 -8.81
N LYS A 319 -13.12 25.89 -7.93
CA LYS A 319 -13.06 24.42 -7.82
C LYS A 319 -14.49 23.88 -7.86
N ARG A 320 -14.71 22.78 -8.59
CA ARG A 320 -15.97 22.04 -8.56
C ARG A 320 -15.76 20.55 -8.70
N ARG A 321 -16.61 19.77 -8.05
CA ARG A 321 -16.62 18.32 -8.15
C ARG A 321 -17.39 17.90 -9.41
N LEU A 322 -16.76 17.10 -10.29
CA LEU A 322 -17.38 16.58 -11.52
C LEU A 322 -17.92 15.15 -11.35
N GLY A 323 -17.37 14.39 -10.43
CA GLY A 323 -17.74 13.01 -10.16
C GLY A 323 -17.18 12.55 -8.81
N PRO A 324 -17.35 11.29 -8.44
CA PRO A 324 -16.93 10.80 -7.12
C PRO A 324 -15.45 11.04 -6.80
N CYS A 325 -14.60 11.03 -7.83
CA CYS A 325 -13.14 11.11 -7.68
C CYS A 325 -12.49 12.22 -8.52
N VAL A 326 -13.23 13.15 -9.12
CA VAL A 326 -12.68 14.15 -10.05
C VAL A 326 -13.03 15.54 -9.59
N ASP A 327 -12.02 16.34 -9.24
CA ASP A 327 -12.12 17.77 -8.99
C ASP A 327 -11.60 18.58 -10.18
N GLU A 328 -12.40 19.49 -10.71
CA GLU A 328 -11.99 20.46 -11.71
C GLU A 328 -11.54 21.75 -11.03
N TYR A 329 -10.37 22.23 -11.37
CA TYR A 329 -9.83 23.53 -11.00
C TYR A 329 -9.76 24.43 -12.22
N THR A 330 -10.45 25.56 -12.21
CA THR A 330 -10.32 26.59 -13.25
C THR A 330 -9.26 27.60 -12.85
N LEU A 331 -8.18 27.67 -13.62
CA LEU A 331 -7.08 28.60 -13.36
C LEU A 331 -7.46 30.04 -13.70
N LYS A 332 -6.73 31.02 -13.15
CA LYS A 332 -6.85 32.46 -13.48
C LYS A 332 -6.66 32.76 -14.99
N SER A 333 -5.99 31.88 -15.71
CA SER A 333 -5.82 31.94 -17.18
C SER A 333 -7.03 31.41 -17.97
N GLY A 334 -8.06 30.86 -17.31
CA GLY A 334 -9.21 30.21 -17.94
C GLY A 334 -8.96 28.73 -18.29
N ARG A 335 -7.74 28.20 -18.19
CA ARG A 335 -7.46 26.78 -18.37
C ARG A 335 -8.00 25.96 -17.19
N ARG A 336 -8.33 24.70 -17.44
CA ARG A 336 -8.87 23.80 -16.45
C ARG A 336 -7.89 22.66 -16.21
N LEU A 337 -7.69 22.28 -14.95
CA LEU A 337 -6.94 21.11 -14.55
C LEU A 337 -7.88 20.17 -13.76
N PHE A 338 -7.66 18.87 -13.90
CA PHE A 338 -8.46 17.86 -13.21
C PHE A 338 -7.56 17.11 -12.19
N LEU A 339 -7.92 17.19 -10.91
CA LEU A 339 -7.26 16.46 -9.84
C LEU A 339 -8.08 15.20 -9.49
N LEU A 340 -7.45 14.02 -9.54
CA LEU A 340 -8.10 12.77 -9.18
C LEU A 340 -7.89 12.44 -7.71
N ALA A 341 -8.90 11.82 -7.09
CA ALA A 341 -8.89 11.33 -5.71
C ALA A 341 -8.38 12.36 -4.68
N GLU A 342 -8.63 13.66 -4.91
CA GLU A 342 -8.16 14.76 -4.04
C GLU A 342 -6.63 14.79 -3.84
N GLY A 343 -5.87 14.23 -4.80
CA GLY A 343 -4.42 14.06 -4.71
C GLY A 343 -3.96 12.84 -3.90
N ARG A 344 -4.89 12.02 -3.38
CA ARG A 344 -4.60 10.75 -2.70
C ARG A 344 -4.33 9.64 -3.71
N LEU A 345 -4.01 8.45 -3.23
CA LEU A 345 -3.80 7.24 -4.03
C LEU A 345 -4.92 7.02 -5.06
N VAL A 346 -4.62 7.21 -6.35
CA VAL A 346 -5.62 7.12 -7.43
C VAL A 346 -6.18 5.70 -7.60
N ASN A 347 -5.36 4.68 -7.37
CA ASN A 347 -5.76 3.28 -7.49
C ASN A 347 -6.81 2.85 -6.45
N LEU A 348 -6.78 3.43 -5.26
CA LEU A 348 -7.73 3.15 -4.18
C LEU A 348 -8.85 4.20 -4.12
N GLY A 349 -8.51 5.46 -4.40
CA GLY A 349 -9.47 6.55 -4.41
C GLY A 349 -10.44 6.50 -5.59
N CYS A 350 -10.03 5.96 -6.74
CA CYS A 350 -10.86 5.90 -7.96
C CYS A 350 -11.14 4.49 -8.45
N ALA A 351 -10.49 3.45 -7.90
CA ALA A 351 -10.69 2.03 -8.25
C ALA A 351 -10.65 1.14 -7.01
N GLU A 352 -10.36 -0.14 -7.19
CA GLU A 352 -10.43 -1.16 -6.13
C GLU A 352 -9.07 -1.45 -5.46
N GLY A 353 -7.99 -0.77 -5.88
CA GLY A 353 -6.64 -1.05 -5.41
C GLY A 353 -5.95 -2.16 -6.18
N HIS A 354 -5.01 -2.84 -5.53
CA HIS A 354 -4.21 -3.89 -6.16
C HIS A 354 -5.03 -5.15 -6.42
N PRO A 355 -4.74 -5.88 -7.53
CA PRO A 355 -5.34 -7.18 -7.81
C PRO A 355 -5.09 -8.19 -6.68
N SER A 356 -6.09 -9.03 -6.40
CA SER A 356 -6.00 -10.04 -5.33
C SER A 356 -4.83 -11.01 -5.51
N GLU A 357 -4.46 -11.35 -6.77
CA GLU A 357 -3.34 -12.23 -7.11
C GLU A 357 -1.98 -11.67 -6.66
N VAL A 358 -1.86 -10.34 -6.61
CA VAL A 358 -0.66 -9.65 -6.12
C VAL A 358 -0.68 -9.56 -4.60
N MET A 359 -1.83 -9.20 -4.03
CA MET A 359 -1.99 -9.11 -2.58
C MET A 359 -1.87 -10.47 -1.89
N ASP A 360 -2.10 -11.57 -2.61
CA ASP A 360 -1.81 -12.94 -2.16
C ASP A 360 -0.36 -13.11 -1.68
N LEU A 361 0.62 -12.54 -2.40
CA LEU A 361 2.03 -12.54 -2.01
C LEU A 361 2.27 -11.65 -0.79
N SER A 362 1.86 -10.39 -0.89
CA SER A 362 2.10 -9.39 0.16
C SER A 362 1.49 -9.82 1.51
N PHE A 363 0.25 -10.26 1.50
CA PHE A 363 -0.44 -10.65 2.73
C PHE A 363 0.00 -12.00 3.27
N SER A 364 0.55 -12.89 2.44
CA SER A 364 1.22 -14.09 2.92
C SER A 364 2.52 -13.75 3.67
N ILE A 365 3.31 -12.79 3.17
CA ILE A 365 4.48 -12.24 3.89
C ILE A 365 4.06 -11.58 5.20
N GLN A 366 2.97 -10.78 5.21
CA GLN A 366 2.42 -10.17 6.43
C GLN A 366 2.11 -11.24 7.50
N LEU A 367 1.34 -12.26 7.10
CA LEU A 367 0.91 -13.34 8.00
C LEU A 367 2.10 -14.09 8.61
N LEU A 368 3.07 -14.49 7.76
CA LEU A 368 4.26 -15.23 8.22
C LEU A 368 5.22 -14.33 9.01
N SER A 369 5.27 -13.03 8.74
CA SER A 369 6.04 -12.07 9.54
C SER A 369 5.47 -11.93 10.95
N VAL A 370 4.15 -11.95 11.12
CA VAL A 370 3.53 -11.98 12.45
C VAL A 370 3.88 -13.27 13.20
N GLU A 371 3.82 -14.40 12.52
CA GLU A 371 4.24 -15.69 13.11
C GLU A 371 5.73 -15.66 13.53
N TYR A 372 6.59 -15.08 12.70
CA TYR A 372 8.01 -14.89 12.99
C TYR A 372 8.26 -14.00 14.22
N ILE A 373 7.52 -12.89 14.35
CA ILE A 373 7.58 -12.02 15.54
C ILE A 373 7.25 -12.82 16.80
N LEU A 374 6.21 -13.64 16.76
CA LEU A 374 5.80 -14.45 17.92
C LEU A 374 6.85 -15.49 18.31
N LYS A 375 7.42 -16.21 17.31
CA LYS A 375 8.48 -17.21 17.53
C LYS A 375 9.77 -16.58 18.10
N ASN A 376 10.00 -15.29 17.84
CA ASN A 376 11.17 -14.55 18.27
C ASN A 376 10.87 -13.48 19.34
N ARG A 377 9.74 -13.61 20.02
CA ARG A 377 9.30 -12.67 21.06
C ARG A 377 10.41 -12.43 22.09
N GLY A 378 10.72 -11.15 22.32
CA GLY A 378 11.75 -10.71 23.29
C GLY A 378 13.19 -10.90 22.83
N LYS A 379 13.43 -11.34 21.58
CA LYS A 379 14.77 -11.51 21.00
C LYS A 379 15.08 -10.48 19.91
N LEU A 380 14.05 -9.82 19.37
CA LEU A 380 14.20 -8.84 18.29
C LEU A 380 14.49 -7.46 18.88
N GLU A 381 15.47 -6.78 18.30
CA GLU A 381 15.82 -5.42 18.67
C GLU A 381 14.78 -4.39 18.17
N PRO A 382 14.57 -3.25 18.88
CA PRO A 382 13.63 -2.22 18.49
C PRO A 382 14.16 -1.40 17.29
N THR A 383 14.18 -2.03 16.13
CA THR A 383 14.61 -1.45 14.85
C THR A 383 13.73 -1.95 13.72
N VAL A 384 13.95 -1.45 12.52
CA VAL A 384 13.35 -1.99 11.29
C VAL A 384 14.19 -3.18 10.82
N ILE A 385 13.55 -4.33 10.70
CA ILE A 385 14.17 -5.62 10.38
C ILE A 385 13.63 -6.07 9.01
N ASP A 386 14.51 -6.52 8.14
CA ASP A 386 14.12 -7.11 6.86
C ASP A 386 13.38 -8.44 7.09
N VAL A 387 12.47 -8.79 6.18
CA VAL A 387 11.80 -10.10 6.21
C VAL A 387 12.85 -11.22 6.14
N PRO A 388 12.80 -12.23 7.02
CA PRO A 388 13.70 -13.36 6.93
C PRO A 388 13.63 -14.03 5.55
N ARG A 389 14.81 -14.38 5.02
CA ARG A 389 14.92 -14.93 3.67
C ARG A 389 14.12 -16.23 3.48
N ASP A 390 14.04 -17.06 4.49
CA ASP A 390 13.26 -18.30 4.49
C ASP A 390 11.76 -18.03 4.33
N VAL A 391 11.23 -17.01 5.00
CA VAL A 391 9.84 -16.56 4.84
C VAL A 391 9.57 -16.07 3.41
N ASP A 392 10.47 -15.25 2.87
CA ASP A 392 10.34 -14.71 1.50
C ASP A 392 10.36 -15.83 0.45
N LEU A 393 11.28 -16.80 0.60
CA LEU A 393 11.38 -17.98 -0.28
C LEU A 393 10.19 -18.93 -0.13
N GLU A 394 9.65 -19.12 1.08
CA GLU A 394 8.46 -19.94 1.32
C GLU A 394 7.27 -19.41 0.52
N VAL A 395 6.99 -18.11 0.61
CA VAL A 395 5.88 -17.49 -0.13
C VAL A 395 6.07 -17.58 -1.63
N ALA A 396 7.29 -17.32 -2.14
CA ALA A 396 7.59 -17.45 -3.57
C ALA A 396 7.38 -18.89 -4.07
N THR A 397 7.82 -19.87 -3.30
CA THR A 397 7.66 -21.31 -3.63
C THR A 397 6.20 -21.70 -3.65
N LEU A 398 5.43 -21.32 -2.63
CA LEU A 398 3.98 -21.60 -2.57
C LEU A 398 3.24 -20.96 -3.75
N LYS A 399 3.63 -19.74 -4.14
CA LYS A 399 3.03 -19.07 -5.31
C LYS A 399 3.32 -19.78 -6.61
N LEU A 400 4.57 -20.19 -6.83
CA LEU A 400 4.95 -20.98 -8.01
C LEU A 400 4.17 -22.29 -8.09
N GLN A 401 4.04 -23.01 -6.97
CA GLN A 401 3.23 -24.22 -6.90
C GLN A 401 1.77 -23.97 -7.26
N ALA A 402 1.18 -22.90 -6.71
CA ALA A 402 -0.19 -22.50 -7.01
C ALA A 402 -0.40 -22.13 -8.48
N MET A 403 0.65 -21.65 -9.16
CA MET A 403 0.66 -21.36 -10.61
C MET A 403 0.94 -22.59 -11.48
N GLY A 404 1.24 -23.74 -10.89
CA GLY A 404 1.66 -24.94 -11.63
C GLY A 404 3.07 -24.83 -12.22
N ALA A 405 3.89 -23.93 -11.68
CA ALA A 405 5.29 -23.74 -12.09
C ALA A 405 6.24 -24.41 -11.09
N SER A 406 7.43 -24.78 -11.55
CA SER A 406 8.49 -25.37 -10.74
C SER A 406 9.82 -24.66 -10.98
N THR A 407 10.68 -24.70 -9.99
CA THR A 407 12.07 -24.26 -10.10
C THR A 407 12.98 -25.45 -10.40
N GLU A 408 14.11 -25.17 -11.05
CA GLU A 408 15.17 -26.16 -11.24
C GLU A 408 15.82 -26.51 -9.89
N GLU A 409 16.05 -27.80 -9.66
CA GLU A 409 16.79 -28.29 -8.52
C GLU A 409 18.29 -28.39 -8.85
N LEU A 410 19.12 -27.68 -8.08
CA LEU A 410 20.57 -27.75 -8.25
C LEU A 410 21.09 -29.10 -7.79
N THR A 411 21.99 -29.70 -8.59
CA THR A 411 22.76 -30.88 -8.18
C THR A 411 23.70 -30.54 -7.01
N GLU A 412 24.17 -31.55 -6.28
CA GLU A 412 25.13 -31.33 -5.17
C GLU A 412 26.43 -30.69 -5.67
N GLU A 413 26.88 -31.04 -6.89
CA GLU A 413 28.03 -30.43 -7.54
C GLU A 413 27.82 -28.95 -7.81
N GLN A 414 26.63 -28.54 -8.33
CA GLN A 414 26.27 -27.16 -8.55
C GLN A 414 26.19 -26.38 -7.23
N LYS A 415 25.59 -26.96 -6.18
CA LYS A 415 25.54 -26.36 -4.84
C LYS A 415 26.95 -26.14 -4.28
N HIS A 416 27.83 -27.16 -4.44
CA HIS A 416 29.23 -27.05 -3.99
C HIS A 416 29.97 -25.96 -4.76
N TYR A 417 29.86 -25.91 -6.08
CA TYR A 417 30.44 -24.86 -6.91
C TYR A 417 30.02 -23.46 -6.50
N LEU A 418 28.73 -23.24 -6.28
CA LEU A 418 28.20 -21.93 -5.88
C LEU A 418 28.60 -21.52 -4.44
N ALA A 419 28.95 -22.48 -3.59
CA ALA A 419 29.38 -22.24 -2.20
C ALA A 419 30.90 -22.18 -2.05
N SER A 420 31.69 -22.55 -3.09
CA SER A 420 33.13 -22.59 -3.07
C SER A 420 33.74 -21.42 -3.85
N TRP A 421 34.87 -20.93 -3.38
CA TRP A 421 35.73 -19.98 -4.09
C TRP A 421 36.90 -20.67 -4.81
N GLU A 422 37.07 -21.96 -4.60
CA GLU A 422 38.22 -22.74 -5.10
C GLU A 422 38.11 -23.13 -6.56
N LEU A 423 36.87 -23.21 -7.08
CA LEU A 423 36.61 -23.60 -8.45
C LEU A 423 36.46 -22.36 -9.33
N GLY A 424 37.31 -22.23 -10.33
CA GLY A 424 37.35 -21.14 -11.30
C GLY A 424 37.65 -21.66 -12.72
N THR A 425 38.18 -20.78 -13.57
CA THR A 425 38.63 -21.16 -14.94
C THR A 425 39.90 -21.98 -14.82
N GLU A 426 39.88 -23.20 -15.34
CA GLU A 426 41.08 -24.06 -15.47
C GLU A 426 41.98 -23.57 -16.61
#